data_05906d3493824770befa117a9d792c36
#
_entry.id   05906d3493824770befa117a9d792c36
#
_cell.length_a   1.000
_cell.length_b   1.000
_cell.length_c   1.000
_cell.angle_alpha   90.00
_cell.angle_beta   90.00
_cell.angle_gamma   90.00
#
_symmetry.space_group_name_H-M   'P 1'
#
loop_
_entity.id
_entity.type
_entity.pdbx_description
1 polymer ?
#
loop_
_entity_poly.entity_id
_entity_poly.type
_entity_poly.pdbx_seq_one_letter_code
_entity_poly.pdbx_strand_id
1 'polypeptide(L)'
;LATEGKFDYLLIESTGISEPLPVATTFDFRDEDGVSLSDVAKLDTMVTVVDAANLIKNYSSTDFLKDKGESLEDDERTLVDLLVEQIEFANVILLNKIDLISSEELKTVKAIISGLNTEAKVFECSHSTVNLKEVIGTGLFDLKQAHTHPLWAKELYNFKDHVPETEEYGITSFVYLAREPFDPSKIHNFFNQEWPGVIRSKGFFWISSRPEFIGEVSQAGAFVRHQGLGRWWTTVPKDRWPEGPDFDALMDKYWNKDFGDRRQEIVFIGLKSEMDEKNIRERLDACFIKNYLEDPNSYHKALDPFPVWFQKVA
;
A
#
# COMPACT_ATOMS: atom_id res chain seq x y z
N LEU A 1 31.96 9.82 10.31
CA LEU A 1 31.49 11.20 10.23
C LEU A 1 30.75 11.60 11.52
N ALA A 2 29.76 10.82 11.99
CA ALA A 2 29.01 11.12 13.22
C ALA A 2 29.92 11.13 14.46
N THR A 3 30.83 10.18 14.59
CA THR A 3 31.79 10.10 15.70
C THR A 3 32.82 11.23 15.72
N GLU A 4 33.02 11.92 14.61
CA GLU A 4 33.97 13.04 14.52
C GLU A 4 33.36 14.38 14.98
N GLY A 5 32.05 14.44 15.23
CA GLY A 5 31.34 15.65 15.70
C GLY A 5 31.44 16.87 14.76
N LYS A 6 31.68 16.62 13.48
CA LYS A 6 31.87 17.69 12.48
C LYS A 6 30.55 18.16 11.84
N PHE A 7 29.49 17.38 11.97
CA PHE A 7 28.21 17.64 11.32
C PHE A 7 27.09 17.48 12.34
N ASP A 8 26.15 18.42 12.34
CA ASP A 8 24.96 18.40 13.20
C ASP A 8 23.78 17.69 12.51
N TYR A 9 23.80 17.61 11.17
CA TYR A 9 22.74 17.04 10.37
C TYR A 9 23.27 16.38 9.09
N LEU A 10 22.67 15.25 8.69
CA LEU A 10 22.95 14.55 7.46
C LEU A 10 21.69 14.56 6.58
N LEU A 11 21.79 15.07 5.37
CA LEU A 11 20.76 14.99 4.36
C LEU A 11 21.12 13.89 3.36
N ILE A 12 20.19 12.96 3.16
CA ILE A 12 20.32 11.87 2.18
C ILE A 12 19.30 12.10 1.09
N GLU A 13 19.77 12.28 -0.13
CA GLU A 13 18.91 12.32 -1.32
C GLU A 13 18.95 10.96 -1.99
N SER A 14 17.78 10.33 -2.08
CA SER A 14 17.59 9.10 -2.86
C SER A 14 17.23 9.43 -4.30
N THR A 15 17.45 8.49 -5.21
CA THR A 15 16.95 8.59 -6.58
C THR A 15 15.41 8.65 -6.59
N GLY A 16 14.83 9.24 -7.63
CA GLY A 16 13.37 9.35 -7.78
C GLY A 16 12.61 8.02 -7.82
N ILE A 17 13.33 6.91 -7.95
CA ILE A 17 12.81 5.54 -7.98
C ILE A 17 13.20 4.73 -6.73
N SER A 18 13.60 5.38 -5.65
CA SER A 18 13.96 4.71 -4.40
C SER A 18 12.74 4.41 -3.54
N GLU A 19 12.71 3.19 -2.97
CA GLU A 19 11.73 2.82 -1.95
C GLU A 19 12.09 3.48 -0.61
N PRO A 20 11.17 4.20 0.03
CA PRO A 20 11.48 4.92 1.27
C PRO A 20 11.67 3.97 2.46
N LEU A 21 10.86 2.91 2.55
CA LEU A 21 10.85 2.04 3.71
C LEU A 21 12.14 1.22 3.88
N PRO A 22 12.72 0.58 2.84
CA PRO A 22 14.02 -0.09 2.96
C PRO A 22 15.14 0.85 3.41
N VAL A 23 15.12 2.10 2.95
CA VAL A 23 16.09 3.12 3.39
C VAL A 23 15.91 3.40 4.88
N ALA A 24 14.68 3.62 5.34
CA ALA A 24 14.39 3.89 6.75
C ALA A 24 14.75 2.70 7.65
N THR A 25 14.44 1.47 7.25
CA THR A 25 14.74 0.26 8.04
C THR A 25 16.23 -0.01 8.16
N THR A 26 17.05 0.45 7.20
CA THR A 26 18.51 0.36 7.30
C THR A 26 19.06 1.08 8.53
N PHE A 27 18.40 2.15 8.99
CA PHE A 27 18.80 2.87 10.20
C PHE A 27 18.52 2.10 11.49
N ASP A 28 17.50 1.22 11.50
CA ASP A 28 17.10 0.45 12.69
C ASP A 28 17.71 -0.96 12.72
N PHE A 29 18.24 -1.42 11.60
CA PHE A 29 18.90 -2.73 11.51
C PHE A 29 20.12 -2.78 12.43
N ARG A 30 20.25 -3.87 13.20
CA ARG A 30 21.42 -4.18 14.01
C ARG A 30 22.22 -5.30 13.39
N ASP A 31 23.51 -5.10 13.27
CA ASP A 31 24.44 -6.13 12.79
C ASP A 31 24.68 -7.24 13.84
N GLU A 32 25.55 -8.19 13.50
CA GLU A 32 25.88 -9.33 14.38
C GLU A 32 26.55 -8.88 15.71
N ASP A 33 27.17 -7.71 15.73
CA ASP A 33 27.79 -7.09 16.92
C ASP A 33 26.76 -6.25 17.71
N GLY A 34 25.53 -6.16 17.25
CA GLY A 34 24.45 -5.38 17.86
C GLY A 34 24.53 -3.87 17.58
N VAL A 35 25.36 -3.42 16.65
CA VAL A 35 25.54 -2.02 16.27
C VAL A 35 24.52 -1.60 15.21
N SER A 36 23.95 -0.41 15.35
CA SER A 36 22.99 0.17 14.41
C SER A 36 23.40 1.58 14.00
N LEU A 37 22.98 2.00 12.81
CA LEU A 37 23.11 3.40 12.41
C LEU A 37 22.34 4.33 13.35
N SER A 38 21.24 3.88 13.92
CA SER A 38 20.44 4.65 14.89
C SER A 38 21.19 4.98 16.20
N ASP A 39 22.29 4.26 16.49
CA ASP A 39 23.12 4.55 17.66
C ASP A 39 23.96 5.83 17.46
N VAL A 40 24.16 6.28 16.22
CA VAL A 40 25.01 7.44 15.87
C VAL A 40 24.26 8.54 15.09
N ALA A 41 23.15 8.22 14.44
CA ALA A 41 22.34 9.17 13.66
C ALA A 41 20.87 8.79 13.73
N LYS A 42 20.04 9.65 14.34
CA LYS A 42 18.60 9.43 14.41
C LYS A 42 17.94 9.91 13.12
N LEU A 43 17.11 9.09 12.49
CA LEU A 43 16.27 9.51 11.37
C LEU A 43 15.24 10.53 11.86
N ASP A 44 15.25 11.72 11.28
CA ASP A 44 14.45 12.87 11.72
C ASP A 44 13.12 12.97 10.98
N THR A 45 13.17 12.88 9.65
CA THR A 45 11.98 13.01 8.81
C THR A 45 12.21 12.41 7.42
N MET A 46 11.13 11.88 6.85
CA MET A 46 11.06 11.45 5.45
C MET A 46 10.36 12.54 4.65
N VAL A 47 11.08 13.14 3.71
CA VAL A 47 10.56 14.21 2.86
C VAL A 47 10.39 13.71 1.44
N THR A 48 9.19 13.86 0.89
CA THR A 48 8.91 13.55 -0.52
C THR A 48 8.62 14.84 -1.29
N VAL A 49 9.28 15.01 -2.42
CA VAL A 49 9.01 16.12 -3.34
C VAL A 49 8.11 15.63 -4.47
N VAL A 50 6.91 16.17 -4.54
CA VAL A 50 5.90 15.82 -5.54
C VAL A 50 5.81 16.92 -6.60
N ASP A 51 5.97 16.55 -7.86
CA ASP A 51 5.74 17.44 -9.01
C ASP A 51 4.24 17.56 -9.28
N ALA A 52 3.63 18.64 -8.84
CA ALA A 52 2.18 18.87 -8.99
C ALA A 52 1.73 18.90 -10.46
N ALA A 53 2.57 19.41 -11.35
CA ALA A 53 2.24 19.53 -12.77
C ALA A 53 2.20 18.17 -13.50
N ASN A 54 2.94 17.18 -13.00
CA ASN A 54 3.01 15.86 -13.62
C ASN A 54 2.31 14.76 -12.81
N LEU A 55 1.88 15.04 -11.57
CA LEU A 55 1.30 14.01 -10.70
C LEU A 55 0.12 13.30 -11.36
N ILE A 56 -0.87 14.02 -11.87
CA ILE A 56 -2.08 13.45 -12.48
C ILE A 56 -1.71 12.56 -13.67
N LYS A 57 -0.81 13.05 -14.53
CA LYS A 57 -0.33 12.30 -15.70
C LYS A 57 0.43 11.05 -15.29
N ASN A 58 1.36 11.17 -14.34
CA ASN A 58 2.14 10.04 -13.85
C ASN A 58 1.26 9.03 -13.15
N TYR A 59 0.28 9.50 -12.37
CA TYR A 59 -0.66 8.65 -11.63
C TYR A 59 -1.56 7.81 -12.56
N SER A 60 -1.86 8.31 -13.75
CA SER A 60 -2.64 7.59 -14.77
C SER A 60 -1.77 6.79 -15.75
N SER A 61 -0.43 6.79 -15.55
CA SER A 61 0.50 6.07 -16.43
C SER A 61 0.53 4.57 -16.13
N THR A 62 0.68 3.77 -17.17
CA THR A 62 0.95 2.33 -17.11
C THR A 62 2.41 1.99 -17.43
N ASP A 63 3.29 2.99 -17.46
CA ASP A 63 4.68 2.81 -17.81
C ASP A 63 5.43 1.98 -16.75
N PHE A 64 6.15 0.95 -17.19
CA PHE A 64 7.03 0.17 -16.33
C PHE A 64 8.40 0.84 -16.21
N LEU A 65 9.02 0.72 -15.05
CA LEU A 65 10.36 1.28 -14.79
C LEU A 65 11.42 0.70 -15.72
N LYS A 66 11.36 -0.61 -16.01
CA LYS A 66 12.27 -1.30 -16.92
C LYS A 66 12.24 -0.72 -18.33
N ASP A 67 11.08 -0.29 -18.80
CA ASP A 67 10.88 0.24 -20.15
C ASP A 67 11.51 1.64 -20.30
N LYS A 68 11.67 2.34 -19.16
CA LYS A 68 12.36 3.64 -19.11
C LYS A 68 13.85 3.53 -18.83
N GLY A 69 14.38 2.31 -18.61
CA GLY A 69 15.77 2.09 -18.23
C GLY A 69 16.12 2.60 -16.83
N GLU A 70 15.12 2.74 -15.97
CA GLU A 70 15.27 3.30 -14.63
C GLU A 70 15.42 2.23 -13.54
N SER A 71 15.33 0.93 -13.89
CA SER A 71 15.47 -0.19 -12.97
C SER A 71 16.16 -1.41 -13.61
N LEU A 72 16.38 -2.45 -12.82
CA LEU A 72 16.89 -3.75 -13.29
C LEU A 72 15.87 -4.45 -14.19
N GLU A 73 16.35 -5.30 -15.11
CA GLU A 73 15.51 -6.00 -16.11
C GLU A 73 14.36 -6.83 -15.51
N ASP A 74 14.50 -7.28 -14.26
CA ASP A 74 13.51 -8.09 -13.54
C ASP A 74 12.52 -7.27 -12.69
N ASP A 75 12.59 -5.94 -12.71
CA ASP A 75 11.70 -5.08 -11.92
C ASP A 75 10.36 -4.88 -12.62
N GLU A 76 9.30 -5.47 -12.10
CA GLU A 76 7.94 -5.36 -12.62
C GLU A 76 7.14 -4.19 -12.04
N ARG A 77 7.76 -3.36 -11.17
CA ARG A 77 7.09 -2.20 -10.59
C ARG A 77 6.88 -1.11 -11.62
N THR A 78 5.83 -0.36 -11.43
CA THR A 78 5.54 0.82 -12.25
C THR A 78 6.08 2.08 -11.58
N LEU A 79 6.23 3.14 -12.35
CA LEU A 79 6.55 4.47 -11.83
C LEU A 79 5.49 4.90 -10.79
N VAL A 80 4.23 4.52 -11.00
CA VAL A 80 3.11 4.84 -10.10
C VAL A 80 3.26 4.13 -8.76
N ASP A 81 3.66 2.85 -8.74
CA ASP A 81 3.86 2.11 -7.49
C ASP A 81 4.86 2.83 -6.58
N LEU A 82 6.00 3.26 -7.12
CA LEU A 82 7.03 3.95 -6.34
C LEU A 82 6.58 5.35 -5.90
N LEU A 83 5.93 6.10 -6.79
CA LEU A 83 5.40 7.42 -6.44
C LEU A 83 4.40 7.32 -5.29
N VAL A 84 3.52 6.33 -5.34
CA VAL A 84 2.54 6.08 -4.29
C VAL A 84 3.23 5.70 -2.97
N GLU A 85 4.19 4.79 -2.99
CA GLU A 85 4.94 4.42 -1.79
C GLU A 85 5.68 5.62 -1.18
N GLN A 86 6.30 6.46 -2.00
CA GLN A 86 6.98 7.68 -1.55
C GLN A 86 6.01 8.65 -0.86
N ILE A 87 4.78 8.78 -1.36
CA ILE A 87 3.74 9.61 -0.73
C ILE A 87 3.22 8.96 0.54
N GLU A 88 2.91 7.66 0.51
CA GLU A 88 2.35 6.90 1.63
C GLU A 88 3.24 6.93 2.87
N PHE A 89 4.57 6.90 2.71
CA PHE A 89 5.54 6.87 3.81
C PHE A 89 6.16 8.23 4.17
N ALA A 90 5.77 9.30 3.50
CA ALA A 90 6.28 10.64 3.80
C ALA A 90 5.79 11.17 5.16
N ASN A 91 6.66 11.85 5.90
CA ASN A 91 6.25 12.70 7.02
C ASN A 91 5.95 14.13 6.54
N VAL A 92 6.68 14.57 5.51
CA VAL A 92 6.54 15.88 4.89
C VAL A 92 6.48 15.72 3.38
N ILE A 93 5.53 16.38 2.74
CA ILE A 93 5.38 16.43 1.29
C ILE A 93 5.58 17.87 0.83
N LEU A 94 6.57 18.07 -0.02
CA LEU A 94 6.75 19.35 -0.75
C LEU A 94 6.00 19.24 -2.07
N LEU A 95 4.80 19.81 -2.12
CA LEU A 95 4.00 19.87 -3.34
C LEU A 95 4.53 21.01 -4.21
N ASN A 96 5.46 20.67 -5.09
CA ASN A 96 6.24 21.61 -5.87
C ASN A 96 5.61 21.87 -7.24
N LYS A 97 6.01 22.99 -7.87
CA LYS A 97 5.54 23.45 -9.17
C LYS A 97 4.04 23.80 -9.21
N ILE A 98 3.48 24.27 -8.09
CA ILE A 98 2.09 24.70 -8.04
C ILE A 98 1.81 25.90 -8.95
N ASP A 99 2.84 26.67 -9.30
CA ASP A 99 2.80 27.77 -10.26
C ASP A 99 2.51 27.33 -11.70
N LEU A 100 2.61 26.03 -12.01
CA LEU A 100 2.39 25.46 -13.35
C LEU A 100 1.00 24.82 -13.52
N ILE A 101 0.14 24.83 -12.49
CA ILE A 101 -1.17 24.19 -12.51
C ILE A 101 -2.28 25.16 -12.12
N SER A 102 -3.49 24.86 -12.57
CA SER A 102 -4.69 25.59 -12.18
C SER A 102 -5.13 25.26 -10.76
N SER A 103 -5.98 26.12 -10.17
CA SER A 103 -6.58 25.87 -8.85
C SER A 103 -7.44 24.60 -8.81
N GLU A 104 -8.02 24.16 -9.93
CA GLU A 104 -8.82 22.94 -10.04
C GLU A 104 -7.90 21.71 -10.01
N GLU A 105 -6.82 21.72 -10.79
CA GLU A 105 -5.80 20.67 -10.77
C GLU A 105 -5.14 20.55 -9.41
N LEU A 106 -4.87 21.68 -8.73
CA LEU A 106 -4.32 21.68 -7.36
C LEU A 106 -5.25 20.95 -6.38
N LYS A 107 -6.57 21.15 -6.47
CA LYS A 107 -7.54 20.43 -5.64
C LYS A 107 -7.48 18.92 -5.90
N THR A 108 -7.44 18.52 -7.16
CA THR A 108 -7.32 17.09 -7.54
C THR A 108 -6.03 16.47 -7.02
N VAL A 109 -4.90 17.17 -7.17
CA VAL A 109 -3.61 16.73 -6.66
C VAL A 109 -3.64 16.56 -5.14
N LYS A 110 -4.19 17.54 -4.42
CA LYS A 110 -4.33 17.46 -2.95
C LYS A 110 -5.26 16.31 -2.53
N ALA A 111 -6.33 16.05 -3.27
CA ALA A 111 -7.21 14.92 -3.03
C ALA A 111 -6.46 13.59 -3.19
N ILE A 112 -5.67 13.42 -4.25
CA ILE A 112 -4.84 12.22 -4.44
C ILE A 112 -3.89 12.03 -3.25
N ILE A 113 -3.14 13.06 -2.88
CA ILE A 113 -2.20 13.00 -1.74
C ILE A 113 -2.92 12.62 -0.45
N SER A 114 -4.05 13.26 -0.15
CA SER A 114 -4.84 12.97 1.05
C SER A 114 -5.42 11.56 1.05
N GLY A 115 -5.79 11.03 -0.12
CA GLY A 115 -6.23 9.64 -0.28
C GLY A 115 -5.12 8.60 -0.06
N LEU A 116 -3.86 9.01 -0.20
CA LEU A 116 -2.70 8.15 0.03
C LEU A 116 -2.17 8.28 1.46
N ASN A 117 -2.05 9.50 1.97
CA ASN A 117 -1.45 9.80 3.27
C ASN A 117 -2.11 11.01 3.92
N THR A 118 -2.82 10.78 5.04
CA THR A 118 -3.50 11.82 5.82
C THR A 118 -2.62 12.44 6.91
N GLU A 119 -1.45 11.87 7.21
CA GLU A 119 -0.58 12.31 8.30
C GLU A 119 0.52 13.26 7.84
N ALA A 120 0.89 13.18 6.57
CA ALA A 120 1.97 14.01 6.05
C ALA A 120 1.61 15.51 6.10
N LYS A 121 2.57 16.31 6.55
CA LYS A 121 2.47 17.76 6.42
C LYS A 121 2.75 18.16 4.97
N VAL A 122 1.76 18.73 4.30
CA VAL A 122 1.87 19.15 2.89
C VAL A 122 2.20 20.64 2.81
N PHE A 123 3.30 20.98 2.16
CA PHE A 123 3.71 22.36 1.89
C PHE A 123 3.66 22.66 0.40
N GLU A 124 2.80 23.60 0.02
CA GLU A 124 2.71 24.09 -1.36
C GLU A 124 3.90 25.01 -1.65
N CYS A 125 4.65 24.72 -2.72
CA CYS A 125 5.84 25.50 -3.05
C CYS A 125 6.09 25.55 -4.56
N SER A 126 6.94 26.51 -4.94
CA SER A 126 7.49 26.65 -6.27
C SER A 126 9.01 26.69 -6.15
N HIS A 127 9.70 26.02 -7.09
CA HIS A 127 11.16 25.89 -7.09
C HIS A 127 11.70 25.29 -5.78
N SER A 128 10.93 24.39 -5.16
CA SER A 128 11.22 23.72 -3.88
C SER A 128 11.57 24.69 -2.74
N THR A 129 11.04 25.93 -2.80
CA THR A 129 11.29 26.94 -1.77
C THR A 129 10.39 26.70 -0.57
N VAL A 130 10.98 26.30 0.55
CA VAL A 130 10.30 26.04 1.81
C VAL A 130 11.15 26.53 2.97
N ASN A 131 10.50 26.83 4.11
CA ASN A 131 11.24 27.13 5.33
C ASN A 131 11.96 25.85 5.82
N LEU A 132 13.27 25.93 6.01
CA LEU A 132 14.08 24.77 6.44
C LEU A 132 13.60 24.13 7.74
N LYS A 133 12.98 24.88 8.65
CA LYS A 133 12.40 24.35 9.89
C LYS A 133 11.27 23.34 9.67
N GLU A 134 10.66 23.34 8.49
CA GLU A 134 9.59 22.40 8.13
C GLU A 134 10.14 21.04 7.68
N VAL A 135 11.43 20.96 7.33
CA VAL A 135 12.07 19.76 6.78
C VAL A 135 13.29 19.28 7.56
N ILE A 136 13.84 20.12 8.45
CA ILE A 136 15.04 19.81 9.25
C ILE A 136 14.75 20.01 10.73
N GLY A 137 15.13 19.03 11.57
CA GLY A 137 14.93 19.05 13.02
C GLY A 137 13.47 18.93 13.42
N THR A 138 12.68 18.23 12.63
CA THR A 138 11.23 18.12 12.82
C THR A 138 10.83 17.09 13.86
N GLY A 139 11.64 16.04 14.04
CA GLY A 139 11.35 14.92 14.93
C GLY A 139 10.11 14.11 14.54
N LEU A 140 9.66 14.18 13.28
CA LEU A 140 8.41 13.57 12.82
C LEU A 140 8.53 12.09 12.52
N PHE A 141 9.72 11.58 12.27
CA PHE A 141 9.87 10.18 11.91
C PHE A 141 9.73 9.25 13.13
N ASP A 142 8.83 8.30 13.02
CA ASP A 142 8.69 7.16 13.95
C ASP A 142 8.52 5.89 13.14
N LEU A 143 9.49 4.96 13.23
CA LEU A 143 9.46 3.72 12.47
C LEU A 143 8.23 2.85 12.78
N LYS A 144 7.77 2.86 14.05
CA LYS A 144 6.59 2.08 14.44
C LYS A 144 5.31 2.62 13.83
N GLN A 145 5.25 3.93 13.63
CA GLN A 145 4.11 4.61 13.00
C GLN A 145 4.20 4.61 11.48
N ALA A 146 5.41 4.56 10.90
CA ALA A 146 5.61 4.64 9.45
C ALA A 146 4.79 3.59 8.68
N HIS A 147 4.61 2.38 9.23
CA HIS A 147 3.77 1.34 8.64
C HIS A 147 2.26 1.61 8.73
N THR A 148 1.84 2.57 9.55
CA THR A 148 0.42 2.92 9.75
C THR A 148 0.03 4.24 9.08
N HIS A 149 1.00 4.97 8.51
CA HIS A 149 0.74 6.24 7.83
C HIS A 149 -0.18 6.11 6.61
N PRO A 150 -0.05 5.09 5.74
CA PRO A 150 -0.91 4.95 4.59
C PRO A 150 -2.39 4.84 4.99
N LEU A 151 -3.26 5.60 4.34
CA LEU A 151 -4.70 5.58 4.63
C LEU A 151 -5.28 4.16 4.47
N TRP A 152 -4.85 3.41 3.47
CA TRP A 152 -5.28 2.02 3.28
C TRP A 152 -4.94 1.13 4.47
N ALA A 153 -3.79 1.34 5.13
CA ALA A 153 -3.42 0.56 6.32
C ALA A 153 -4.31 0.90 7.52
N LYS A 154 -4.63 2.18 7.71
CA LYS A 154 -5.55 2.63 8.76
C LYS A 154 -6.93 2.02 8.59
N GLU A 155 -7.48 2.05 7.40
CA GLU A 155 -8.79 1.49 7.08
C GLU A 155 -8.80 -0.05 7.25
N LEU A 156 -7.77 -0.74 6.74
CA LEU A 156 -7.70 -2.20 6.76
C LEU A 156 -7.50 -2.75 8.17
N TYR A 157 -6.64 -2.11 8.97
CA TYR A 157 -6.33 -2.58 10.32
C TYR A 157 -7.21 -1.96 11.41
N ASN A 158 -8.12 -1.05 11.03
CA ASN A 158 -9.14 -0.46 11.91
C ASN A 158 -8.52 0.24 13.15
N PHE A 159 -7.54 1.11 12.93
CA PHE A 159 -6.97 1.93 14.00
C PHE A 159 -8.02 2.90 14.53
N LYS A 160 -8.38 2.78 15.80
CA LYS A 160 -9.57 3.36 16.44
C LYS A 160 -9.62 4.90 16.51
N ASP A 161 -8.53 5.58 16.24
CA ASP A 161 -8.43 7.05 16.37
C ASP A 161 -8.56 7.78 15.02
N HIS A 162 -8.97 7.08 13.96
CA HIS A 162 -9.15 7.69 12.66
C HIS A 162 -10.54 8.34 12.57
N VAL A 163 -10.57 9.64 12.76
CA VAL A 163 -11.68 10.49 12.30
C VAL A 163 -11.39 10.76 10.82
N PRO A 164 -12.27 10.40 9.87
CA PRO A 164 -12.01 10.69 8.47
C PRO A 164 -11.93 12.20 8.26
N GLU A 165 -10.73 12.77 8.18
CA GLU A 165 -10.49 14.14 7.66
C GLU A 165 -10.77 14.20 6.15
N THR A 166 -11.27 13.12 5.59
CA THR A 166 -11.54 12.88 4.19
C THR A 166 -12.65 13.78 3.61
N GLU A 167 -13.46 14.41 4.44
CA GLU A 167 -14.52 15.31 3.95
C GLU A 167 -13.97 16.60 3.32
N GLU A 168 -12.82 17.08 3.77
CA GLU A 168 -12.23 18.34 3.28
C GLU A 168 -11.79 18.23 1.81
N TYR A 169 -11.33 17.06 1.38
CA TYR A 169 -10.84 16.84 0.02
C TYR A 169 -11.77 15.97 -0.84
N GLY A 170 -12.98 15.63 -0.34
CA GLY A 170 -13.91 14.81 -1.09
C GLY A 170 -13.46 13.36 -1.30
N ILE A 171 -12.64 12.85 -0.39
CA ILE A 171 -12.20 11.45 -0.37
C ILE A 171 -13.21 10.61 0.40
N THR A 172 -13.39 9.36 0.00
CA THR A 172 -14.16 8.35 0.71
C THR A 172 -13.43 7.02 0.65
N SER A 173 -13.70 6.17 1.64
CA SER A 173 -13.12 4.83 1.71
C SER A 173 -14.15 3.82 2.18
N PHE A 174 -13.95 2.56 1.82
CA PHE A 174 -14.65 1.44 2.40
C PHE A 174 -13.78 0.18 2.38
N VAL A 175 -14.05 -0.73 3.30
CA VAL A 175 -13.46 -2.07 3.30
C VAL A 175 -14.48 -3.08 2.77
N TYR A 176 -14.07 -3.85 1.77
CA TYR A 176 -14.82 -4.99 1.29
C TYR A 176 -14.43 -6.22 2.09
N LEU A 177 -15.41 -6.81 2.79
CA LEU A 177 -15.20 -8.00 3.64
C LEU A 177 -16.11 -9.11 3.17
N ALA A 178 -15.55 -10.30 2.93
CA ALA A 178 -16.32 -11.51 2.62
C ALA A 178 -15.53 -12.77 3.00
N ARG A 179 -16.19 -13.93 2.94
CA ARG A 179 -15.57 -15.21 3.33
C ARG A 179 -15.46 -16.22 2.18
N GLU A 180 -16.40 -16.19 1.27
CA GLU A 180 -16.43 -17.09 0.12
C GLU A 180 -15.22 -16.86 -0.80
N PRO A 181 -14.70 -17.95 -1.42
CA PRO A 181 -13.61 -17.82 -2.38
C PRO A 181 -14.08 -17.16 -3.67
N PHE A 182 -13.19 -16.41 -4.27
CA PHE A 182 -13.41 -15.95 -5.64
C PHE A 182 -13.15 -17.06 -6.65
N ASP A 183 -13.91 -17.07 -7.74
CA ASP A 183 -13.58 -17.74 -8.99
C ASP A 183 -12.33 -17.06 -9.59
N PRO A 184 -11.24 -17.81 -9.88
CA PRO A 184 -10.00 -17.21 -10.34
C PRO A 184 -10.13 -16.39 -11.62
N SER A 185 -10.90 -16.88 -12.58
CA SER A 185 -11.08 -16.18 -13.87
C SER A 185 -11.91 -14.90 -13.71
N LYS A 186 -12.95 -14.93 -12.87
CA LYS A 186 -13.81 -13.78 -12.66
C LYS A 186 -13.09 -12.67 -11.93
N ILE A 187 -12.39 -12.99 -10.83
CA ILE A 187 -11.67 -11.97 -10.08
C ILE A 187 -10.48 -11.41 -10.87
N HIS A 188 -9.80 -12.23 -11.64
CA HIS A 188 -8.76 -11.77 -12.54
C HIS A 188 -9.32 -10.79 -13.58
N ASN A 189 -10.49 -11.07 -14.16
CA ASN A 189 -11.16 -10.16 -15.08
C ASN A 189 -11.57 -8.86 -14.39
N PHE A 190 -12.04 -8.92 -13.13
CA PHE A 190 -12.36 -7.72 -12.35
C PHE A 190 -11.12 -6.85 -12.12
N PHE A 191 -9.98 -7.44 -11.79
CA PHE A 191 -8.73 -6.71 -11.59
C PHE A 191 -8.18 -6.06 -12.87
N ASN A 192 -8.53 -6.58 -14.03
CA ASN A 192 -8.13 -6.02 -15.33
C ASN A 192 -9.14 -5.00 -15.91
N GLN A 193 -10.13 -4.57 -15.14
CA GLN A 193 -11.08 -3.55 -15.53
C GLN A 193 -10.77 -2.21 -14.86
N GLU A 194 -11.25 -1.13 -15.45
CA GLU A 194 -11.16 0.19 -14.83
C GLU A 194 -12.05 0.28 -13.58
N TRP A 195 -11.59 1.03 -12.61
CA TRP A 195 -12.30 1.34 -11.37
C TRP A 195 -12.43 2.86 -11.24
N PRO A 196 -13.42 3.47 -11.90
CA PRO A 196 -13.61 4.91 -11.92
C PRO A 196 -13.66 5.50 -10.50
N GLY A 197 -12.94 6.58 -10.29
CA GLY A 197 -12.88 7.29 -9.02
C GLY A 197 -12.03 6.62 -7.93
N VAL A 198 -11.55 5.40 -8.14
CA VAL A 198 -10.66 4.74 -7.17
C VAL A 198 -9.25 5.31 -7.31
N ILE A 199 -8.73 5.87 -6.22
CA ILE A 199 -7.35 6.36 -6.11
C ILE A 199 -6.43 5.23 -5.70
N ARG A 200 -6.81 4.47 -4.68
CA ARG A 200 -6.00 3.40 -4.08
C ARG A 200 -6.87 2.24 -3.68
N SER A 201 -6.40 1.03 -3.95
CA SER A 201 -6.95 -0.18 -3.35
C SER A 201 -5.82 -1.10 -2.93
N LYS A 202 -5.95 -1.71 -1.76
CA LYS A 202 -5.02 -2.71 -1.26
C LYS A 202 -5.71 -3.68 -0.34
N GLY A 203 -5.22 -4.91 -0.30
CA GLY A 203 -5.77 -5.89 0.63
C GLY A 203 -5.48 -7.33 0.24
N PHE A 204 -6.21 -8.22 0.88
CA PHE A 204 -6.02 -9.66 0.78
C PHE A 204 -7.22 -10.31 0.11
N PHE A 205 -6.93 -11.32 -0.68
CA PHE A 205 -7.96 -12.15 -1.28
C PHE A 205 -7.54 -13.62 -1.33
N TRP A 206 -8.50 -14.51 -1.50
CA TRP A 206 -8.25 -15.91 -1.80
C TRP A 206 -9.14 -16.42 -2.91
N ILE A 207 -8.60 -17.35 -3.67
CA ILE A 207 -9.23 -17.95 -4.83
C ILE A 207 -9.37 -19.46 -4.65
N SER A 208 -10.37 -20.04 -5.23
CA SER A 208 -10.71 -21.46 -5.07
C SER A 208 -9.64 -22.41 -5.59
N SER A 209 -8.87 -22.00 -6.60
CA SER A 209 -7.77 -22.80 -7.18
C SER A 209 -6.53 -22.87 -6.29
N ARG A 210 -6.37 -21.95 -5.34
CA ARG A 210 -5.20 -21.85 -4.44
C ARG A 210 -5.63 -21.60 -2.99
N PRO A 211 -6.44 -22.51 -2.40
CA PRO A 211 -7.04 -22.27 -1.08
C PRO A 211 -6.03 -22.20 0.07
N GLU A 212 -4.78 -22.59 -0.16
CA GLU A 212 -3.71 -22.52 0.84
C GLU A 212 -3.08 -21.13 0.93
N PHE A 213 -3.17 -20.33 -0.12
CA PHE A 213 -2.38 -19.11 -0.25
C PHE A 213 -3.21 -17.85 -0.10
N ILE A 214 -2.56 -16.84 0.49
CA ILE A 214 -3.05 -15.47 0.54
C ILE A 214 -2.62 -14.78 -0.75
N GLY A 215 -3.59 -14.28 -1.51
CA GLY A 215 -3.33 -13.31 -2.58
C GLY A 215 -3.35 -11.89 -2.01
N GLU A 216 -2.43 -11.05 -2.42
CA GLU A 216 -2.45 -9.62 -2.20
C GLU A 216 -2.83 -8.92 -3.51
N VAL A 217 -3.69 -7.92 -3.41
CA VAL A 217 -3.96 -6.97 -4.49
C VAL A 217 -3.52 -5.58 -4.07
N SER A 218 -2.90 -4.86 -4.98
CA SER A 218 -2.46 -3.48 -4.81
C SER A 218 -2.76 -2.73 -6.10
N GLN A 219 -3.65 -1.73 -6.02
CA GLN A 219 -3.98 -0.86 -7.14
C GLN A 219 -3.56 0.56 -6.81
N ALA A 220 -2.91 1.22 -7.75
CA ALA A 220 -2.57 2.62 -7.71
C ALA A 220 -2.73 3.21 -9.12
N GLY A 221 -3.51 4.28 -9.24
CA GLY A 221 -3.86 4.83 -10.55
C GLY A 221 -4.51 3.79 -11.46
N ALA A 222 -4.03 3.68 -12.68
CA ALA A 222 -4.54 2.72 -13.67
C ALA A 222 -3.97 1.29 -13.53
N PHE A 223 -3.03 1.07 -12.62
CA PHE A 223 -2.31 -0.20 -12.51
C PHE A 223 -2.81 -1.04 -11.34
N VAL A 224 -3.02 -2.33 -11.58
CA VAL A 224 -3.37 -3.32 -10.55
C VAL A 224 -2.33 -4.42 -10.53
N ARG A 225 -1.65 -4.57 -9.41
CA ARG A 225 -0.71 -5.66 -9.15
C ARG A 225 -1.34 -6.68 -8.20
N HIS A 226 -1.03 -7.93 -8.42
CA HIS A 226 -1.41 -9.01 -7.53
C HIS A 226 -0.26 -10.00 -7.36
N GLN A 227 -0.09 -10.52 -6.16
CA GLN A 227 0.97 -11.45 -5.81
C GLN A 227 0.56 -12.39 -4.69
N GLY A 228 1.31 -13.46 -4.49
CA GLY A 228 1.19 -14.30 -3.29
C GLY A 228 1.94 -13.68 -2.12
N LEU A 229 1.28 -13.56 -0.98
CA LEU A 229 1.88 -13.00 0.23
C LEU A 229 2.36 -14.08 1.20
N GLY A 230 1.66 -15.22 1.26
CA GLY A 230 1.96 -16.27 2.21
C GLY A 230 0.88 -17.34 2.24
N ARG A 231 0.73 -18.02 3.39
CA ARG A 231 -0.27 -19.04 3.61
C ARG A 231 -1.28 -18.61 4.67
N TRP A 232 -2.53 -19.00 4.49
CA TRP A 232 -3.55 -18.90 5.53
C TRP A 232 -3.21 -19.82 6.69
N TRP A 233 -3.38 -19.35 7.92
CA TRP A 233 -3.08 -20.10 9.13
C TRP A 233 -3.90 -21.39 9.23
N THR A 234 -5.11 -21.41 8.70
CA THR A 234 -5.93 -22.62 8.62
C THR A 234 -5.26 -23.76 7.84
N THR A 235 -4.24 -23.48 7.02
CA THR A 235 -3.48 -24.46 6.23
C THR A 235 -2.09 -24.75 6.79
N VAL A 236 -1.69 -24.03 7.85
CA VAL A 236 -0.43 -24.23 8.55
C VAL A 236 -0.68 -25.18 9.73
N PRO A 237 0.15 -26.23 9.93
CA PRO A 237 0.05 -27.10 11.09
C PRO A 237 0.09 -26.30 12.41
N LYS A 238 -0.78 -26.64 13.36
CA LYS A 238 -0.94 -25.89 14.61
C LYS A 238 0.33 -25.84 15.48
N ASP A 239 1.18 -26.85 15.37
CA ASP A 239 2.49 -26.91 16.03
C ASP A 239 3.50 -25.88 15.50
N ARG A 240 3.16 -25.20 14.40
CA ARG A 240 3.95 -24.10 13.81
C ARG A 240 3.31 -22.73 13.99
N TRP A 241 2.21 -22.66 14.72
CA TRP A 241 1.58 -21.39 14.99
C TRP A 241 2.41 -20.59 16.00
N PRO A 242 2.52 -19.27 15.83
CA PRO A 242 3.13 -18.41 16.85
C PRO A 242 2.38 -18.53 18.17
N GLU A 243 3.11 -18.42 19.27
CA GLU A 243 2.52 -18.33 20.61
C GLU A 243 2.49 -16.87 21.05
N GLY A 244 1.41 -16.47 21.72
CA GLY A 244 1.32 -15.16 22.35
C GLY A 244 0.01 -14.42 22.10
N PRO A 245 -0.26 -13.40 22.94
CA PRO A 245 -1.55 -12.72 22.97
C PRO A 245 -1.91 -12.01 21.65
N ASP A 246 -0.92 -11.52 20.90
CA ASP A 246 -1.17 -10.83 19.64
C ASP A 246 -1.68 -11.80 18.57
N PHE A 247 -1.10 -13.01 18.52
CA PHE A 247 -1.55 -14.04 17.59
C PHE A 247 -2.93 -14.57 17.98
N ASP A 248 -3.18 -14.77 19.28
CA ASP A 248 -4.47 -15.21 19.79
C ASP A 248 -5.57 -14.18 19.44
N ALA A 249 -5.32 -12.90 19.66
CA ALA A 249 -6.22 -11.81 19.28
C ALA A 249 -6.48 -11.76 17.76
N LEU A 250 -5.46 -12.03 16.95
CA LEU A 250 -5.59 -12.12 15.49
C LEU A 250 -6.54 -13.27 15.11
N MET A 251 -6.34 -14.44 15.71
CA MET A 251 -7.18 -15.61 15.43
C MET A 251 -8.61 -15.39 15.92
N ASP A 252 -8.82 -14.85 17.11
CA ASP A 252 -10.14 -14.52 17.63
C ASP A 252 -10.90 -13.54 16.73
N LYS A 253 -10.19 -12.56 16.16
CA LYS A 253 -10.77 -11.57 15.24
C LYS A 253 -11.18 -12.18 13.90
N TYR A 254 -10.35 -13.06 13.33
CA TYR A 254 -10.51 -13.46 11.94
C TYR A 254 -10.98 -14.91 11.74
N TRP A 255 -10.95 -15.75 12.78
CA TRP A 255 -11.33 -17.14 12.64
C TRP A 255 -12.81 -17.35 12.35
N ASN A 256 -13.09 -18.12 11.30
CA ASN A 256 -14.44 -18.57 10.93
C ASN A 256 -14.49 -20.10 10.97
N LYS A 257 -15.59 -20.68 11.42
CA LYS A 257 -15.73 -22.15 11.58
C LYS A 257 -15.62 -22.92 10.26
N ASP A 258 -16.05 -22.32 9.15
CA ASP A 258 -16.14 -22.98 7.84
C ASP A 258 -14.91 -22.69 6.98
N PHE A 259 -14.30 -21.50 7.11
CA PHE A 259 -13.22 -21.02 6.25
C PHE A 259 -11.88 -20.83 6.97
N GLY A 260 -11.83 -20.98 8.31
CA GLY A 260 -10.65 -20.62 9.10
C GLY A 260 -10.42 -19.12 9.09
N ASP A 261 -9.18 -18.69 8.90
CA ASP A 261 -8.80 -17.28 8.76
C ASP A 261 -8.90 -16.74 7.34
N ARG A 262 -9.29 -17.59 6.36
CA ARG A 262 -9.49 -17.18 4.95
C ARG A 262 -10.56 -16.11 4.84
N ARG A 263 -10.26 -15.07 4.07
CA ARG A 263 -11.17 -13.96 3.82
C ARG A 263 -10.80 -13.15 2.61
N GLN A 264 -11.76 -12.43 2.10
CA GLN A 264 -11.57 -11.26 1.26
C GLN A 264 -11.55 -10.05 2.18
N GLU A 265 -10.51 -9.24 2.11
CA GLU A 265 -10.37 -8.03 2.92
C GLU A 265 -9.62 -6.99 2.08
N ILE A 266 -10.37 -6.16 1.35
CA ILE A 266 -9.82 -5.22 0.36
C ILE A 266 -10.37 -3.83 0.67
N VAL A 267 -9.48 -2.87 0.91
CA VAL A 267 -9.84 -1.47 1.07
C VAL A 267 -9.85 -0.77 -0.28
N PHE A 268 -10.84 0.09 -0.47
CA PHE A 268 -10.94 1.01 -1.60
C PHE A 268 -11.00 2.43 -1.08
N ILE A 269 -10.18 3.29 -1.65
CA ILE A 269 -10.10 4.72 -1.35
C ILE A 269 -10.28 5.47 -2.66
N GLY A 270 -11.14 6.46 -2.70
CA GLY A 270 -11.42 7.16 -3.94
C GLY A 270 -12.14 8.48 -3.77
N LEU A 271 -12.43 9.13 -4.90
CA LEU A 271 -13.19 10.38 -4.96
C LEU A 271 -14.67 10.09 -4.71
N LYS A 272 -15.25 10.72 -3.70
CA LYS A 272 -16.67 10.56 -3.31
C LYS A 272 -17.64 10.89 -4.46
N SER A 273 -17.23 11.76 -5.36
CA SER A 273 -18.04 12.15 -6.53
C SER A 273 -18.04 11.13 -7.67
N GLU A 274 -17.08 10.20 -7.68
CA GLU A 274 -16.84 9.32 -8.83
C GLU A 274 -16.82 7.83 -8.46
N MET A 275 -16.34 7.48 -7.24
CA MET A 275 -16.25 6.09 -6.80
C MET A 275 -17.64 5.56 -6.41
N ASP A 276 -18.11 4.57 -7.15
CA ASP A 276 -19.39 3.87 -6.88
C ASP A 276 -19.12 2.61 -6.03
N GLU A 277 -19.17 2.77 -4.70
CA GLU A 277 -19.01 1.67 -3.74
C GLU A 277 -19.98 0.52 -4.02
N LYS A 278 -21.26 0.82 -4.29
CA LYS A 278 -22.28 -0.19 -4.53
C LYS A 278 -21.93 -1.04 -5.74
N ASN A 279 -21.56 -0.42 -6.84
CA ASN A 279 -21.17 -1.11 -8.07
C ASN A 279 -19.92 -1.98 -7.85
N ILE A 280 -18.91 -1.48 -7.13
CA ILE A 280 -17.70 -2.24 -6.81
C ILE A 280 -18.05 -3.50 -6.01
N ARG A 281 -18.88 -3.37 -4.95
CA ARG A 281 -19.33 -4.50 -4.13
C ARG A 281 -20.10 -5.53 -4.95
N GLU A 282 -21.06 -5.11 -5.75
CA GLU A 282 -21.87 -6.01 -6.60
C GLU A 282 -20.99 -6.78 -7.61
N ARG A 283 -20.00 -6.13 -8.20
CA ARG A 283 -19.03 -6.76 -9.11
C ARG A 283 -18.14 -7.78 -8.41
N LEU A 284 -17.67 -7.49 -7.20
CA LEU A 284 -16.90 -8.42 -6.39
C LEU A 284 -17.75 -9.62 -5.95
N ASP A 285 -18.99 -9.38 -5.49
CA ASP A 285 -19.93 -10.46 -5.12
C ASP A 285 -20.24 -11.40 -6.29
N ALA A 286 -20.27 -10.87 -7.51
CA ALA A 286 -20.45 -11.67 -8.72
C ALA A 286 -19.25 -12.59 -9.04
N CYS A 287 -18.09 -12.33 -8.41
CA CYS A 287 -16.90 -13.17 -8.54
C CYS A 287 -16.91 -14.39 -7.63
N PHE A 288 -17.78 -14.50 -6.64
CA PHE A 288 -17.82 -15.66 -5.74
C PHE A 288 -18.17 -16.96 -6.45
N ILE A 289 -17.64 -18.04 -5.88
CA ILE A 289 -18.11 -19.39 -6.13
C ILE A 289 -19.24 -19.68 -5.15
N LYS A 290 -20.43 -19.87 -5.71
CA LYS A 290 -21.59 -20.31 -4.93
C LYS A 290 -21.41 -21.78 -4.53
N ASN A 291 -21.80 -22.11 -3.27
CA ASN A 291 -21.79 -23.47 -2.74
C ASN A 291 -20.38 -24.11 -2.68
N TYR A 292 -19.32 -23.32 -2.50
CA TYR A 292 -17.95 -23.82 -2.40
C TYR A 292 -17.80 -24.95 -1.38
N LEU A 293 -18.47 -24.87 -0.23
CA LEU A 293 -18.38 -25.85 0.86
C LEU A 293 -19.01 -27.22 0.53
N GLU A 294 -19.86 -27.29 -0.49
CA GLU A 294 -20.49 -28.56 -0.91
C GLU A 294 -19.49 -29.49 -1.62
N ASP A 295 -18.60 -28.94 -2.44
CA ASP A 295 -17.53 -29.71 -3.10
C ASP A 295 -16.28 -28.83 -3.37
N PRO A 296 -15.49 -28.52 -2.33
CA PRO A 296 -14.30 -27.67 -2.48
C PRO A 296 -13.28 -28.20 -3.51
N ASN A 297 -13.18 -29.54 -3.63
CA ASN A 297 -12.17 -30.16 -4.50
C ASN A 297 -12.44 -29.99 -6.00
N SER A 298 -13.70 -29.80 -6.39
CA SER A 298 -14.05 -29.55 -7.80
C SER A 298 -13.48 -28.24 -8.32
N TYR A 299 -13.34 -27.25 -7.44
CA TYR A 299 -12.88 -25.90 -7.79
C TYR A 299 -11.36 -25.72 -7.81
N HIS A 300 -10.60 -26.66 -7.22
CA HIS A 300 -9.12 -26.62 -7.29
C HIS A 300 -8.59 -26.77 -8.72
N LYS A 301 -9.40 -27.29 -9.63
CA LYS A 301 -9.06 -27.47 -11.05
C LYS A 301 -9.62 -26.35 -11.95
N ALA A 302 -10.18 -25.30 -11.36
CA ALA A 302 -10.68 -24.16 -12.11
C ALA A 302 -9.56 -23.53 -12.95
N LEU A 303 -9.91 -22.95 -14.09
CA LEU A 303 -8.98 -22.18 -14.91
C LEU A 303 -8.44 -21.01 -14.08
N ASP A 304 -7.14 -20.99 -13.86
CA ASP A 304 -6.45 -20.01 -13.04
C ASP A 304 -5.49 -19.19 -13.89
N PRO A 305 -5.87 -17.95 -14.26
CA PRO A 305 -5.06 -17.09 -15.09
C PRO A 305 -3.93 -16.35 -14.34
N PHE A 306 -3.88 -16.49 -13.00
CA PHE A 306 -2.85 -15.82 -12.22
C PHE A 306 -1.48 -16.44 -12.43
N PRO A 307 -0.38 -15.64 -12.44
CA PRO A 307 0.97 -16.16 -12.49
C PRO A 307 1.28 -17.06 -11.29
N VAL A 308 2.36 -17.80 -11.34
CA VAL A 308 2.80 -18.65 -10.22
C VAL A 308 3.26 -17.73 -9.08
N TRP A 309 2.57 -17.79 -7.93
CA TRP A 309 2.90 -16.94 -6.78
C TRP A 309 4.15 -17.37 -6.02
N PHE A 310 4.41 -18.68 -5.99
CA PHE A 310 5.57 -19.22 -5.28
C PHE A 310 6.23 -20.28 -6.16
N GLN A 311 7.51 -20.13 -6.43
CA GLN A 311 8.28 -21.19 -7.07
C GLN A 311 8.37 -22.36 -6.10
N LYS A 312 8.11 -23.57 -6.59
CA LYS A 312 8.45 -24.77 -5.83
C LYS A 312 9.96 -24.75 -5.65
N VAL A 313 10.41 -24.54 -4.41
CA VAL A 313 11.79 -24.84 -4.05
C VAL A 313 11.92 -26.35 -4.26
N ALA A 314 12.78 -26.74 -5.22
CA ALA A 314 13.04 -28.13 -5.57
C ALA A 314 13.83 -28.83 -4.45
#